data_11d7cc85c619dee93da65e6167056b97
#
_entry.id   11d7cc85c619dee93da65e6167056b97
#
_cell.length_a   1.000
_cell.length_b   1.000
_cell.length_c   1.000
_cell.angle_alpha   90.00
_cell.angle_beta   90.00
_cell.angle_gamma   90.00
#
_symmetry.space_group_name_H-M   'P 1'
#
loop_
_entity.id
_entity.type
_entity.pdbx_description
1 polymer ?
#
loop_
_entity_poly.entity_id
_entity_poly.type
_entity_poly.pdbx_seq_one_letter_code
_entity_poly.pdbx_strand_id
1 'polypeptide(L)'
;MADNHAAPHHDYHLVNPSPWPLFCSATAVVMMVGAVIWMKGLFGLPEGTSWVFLLGLATTVLGMGLWWADVVKEANAGDHTPVVAIGLRYGMVLFIASEIMFFAAFFWMFFEMAVFNEARAGIPEIGAWADTAKAWSTWPPQGVEVLSAWQLPLLNTVTLLLSGCTVTWAHHALQQGDRNGAKLALVLTIALGAIFTAVQAYEYFEIIHENLFFNEEAVNSGLYGSIFFMATGFHGFHVLVGTIFLAVCLIRLLNGAFTPEQHFGFEAAAWYWHFVDVVWLFLFAFVYVVFG
;
A
#
# COMPACT_ATOMS: atom_id res chain seq x y z
N MET A 1 -22.91 45.08 -8.03
CA MET A 1 -22.39 45.25 -6.67
C MET A 1 -21.22 44.28 -6.56
N ALA A 2 -19.98 44.78 -6.57
CA ALA A 2 -18.81 43.97 -6.39
C ALA A 2 -18.69 43.60 -4.91
N ASP A 3 -18.84 42.33 -4.58
CA ASP A 3 -18.56 41.86 -3.24
C ASP A 3 -17.07 42.05 -2.95
N ASN A 4 -16.80 43.06 -2.13
CA ASN A 4 -15.50 43.27 -1.52
C ASN A 4 -15.30 42.14 -0.52
N HIS A 5 -14.79 40.97 -0.99
CA HIS A 5 -14.24 39.96 -0.10
C HIS A 5 -13.00 40.57 0.53
N ALA A 6 -13.17 41.13 1.73
CA ALA A 6 -12.04 41.50 2.57
C ALA A 6 -11.12 40.27 2.67
N ALA A 7 -9.80 40.45 2.44
CA ALA A 7 -8.83 39.37 2.60
C ALA A 7 -9.04 38.69 3.96
N PRO A 8 -9.04 37.38 4.04
CA PRO A 8 -9.28 36.69 5.31
C PRO A 8 -8.25 37.14 6.35
N HIS A 9 -8.73 37.41 7.57
CA HIS A 9 -7.89 37.84 8.69
C HIS A 9 -6.91 36.76 9.21
N HIS A 10 -6.82 35.60 8.52
CA HIS A 10 -5.97 34.44 8.90
C HIS A 10 -5.57 33.67 7.66
N ASP A 11 -4.45 32.91 7.78
CA ASP A 11 -3.87 32.11 6.70
C ASP A 11 -4.49 30.71 6.57
N TYR A 12 -5.58 30.42 7.29
CA TYR A 12 -6.28 29.15 7.18
C TYR A 12 -7.16 29.12 5.93
N HIS A 13 -7.10 27.99 5.19
CA HIS A 13 -8.05 27.72 4.11
C HIS A 13 -9.35 27.14 4.67
N LEU A 14 -10.43 27.89 4.56
CA LEU A 14 -11.77 27.40 4.93
C LEU A 14 -12.38 26.73 3.70
N VAL A 15 -12.39 25.41 3.69
CA VAL A 15 -12.89 24.60 2.57
C VAL A 15 -14.40 24.82 2.39
N ASN A 16 -14.84 25.08 1.16
CA ASN A 16 -16.25 25.14 0.82
C ASN A 16 -16.94 23.78 1.03
N PRO A 17 -18.26 23.75 1.30
CA PRO A 17 -19.00 22.50 1.40
C PRO A 17 -18.76 21.62 0.17
N SER A 18 -18.29 20.40 0.38
CA SER A 18 -17.94 19.45 -0.67
C SER A 18 -18.78 18.18 -0.55
N PRO A 19 -19.26 17.60 -1.64
CA PRO A 19 -20.03 16.35 -1.62
C PRO A 19 -19.15 15.11 -1.43
N TRP A 20 -17.83 15.22 -1.63
CA TRP A 20 -16.93 14.08 -1.70
C TRP A 20 -16.87 13.23 -0.43
N PRO A 21 -16.81 13.78 0.79
CA PRO A 21 -16.78 12.99 2.01
C PRO A 21 -18.00 12.07 2.14
N LEU A 22 -19.19 12.61 1.87
CA LEU A 22 -20.43 11.84 1.92
C LEU A 22 -20.49 10.80 0.80
N PHE A 23 -20.11 11.18 -0.42
CA PHE A 23 -20.09 10.27 -1.57
C PHE A 23 -19.12 9.11 -1.34
N CYS A 24 -17.87 9.37 -0.95
CA CYS A 24 -16.87 8.33 -0.69
C CYS A 24 -17.28 7.41 0.48
N SER A 25 -17.89 7.96 1.53
CA SER A 25 -18.38 7.16 2.65
C SER A 25 -19.51 6.22 2.21
N ALA A 26 -20.46 6.71 1.44
CA ALA A 26 -21.58 5.91 0.95
C ALA A 26 -21.10 4.78 0.01
N THR A 27 -20.19 5.10 -0.92
CA THR A 27 -19.64 4.10 -1.86
C THR A 27 -18.75 3.08 -1.15
N ALA A 28 -17.99 3.47 -0.12
CA ALA A 28 -17.23 2.55 0.72
C ALA A 28 -18.14 1.56 1.47
N VAL A 29 -19.30 2.02 1.97
CA VAL A 29 -20.30 1.11 2.57
C VAL A 29 -20.82 0.13 1.53
N VAL A 30 -21.15 0.58 0.32
CA VAL A 30 -21.58 -0.31 -0.77
C VAL A 30 -20.51 -1.35 -1.10
N MET A 31 -19.23 -0.94 -1.14
CA MET A 31 -18.10 -1.82 -1.37
C MET A 31 -18.00 -2.89 -0.28
N MET A 32 -18.06 -2.52 1.00
CA MET A 32 -17.93 -3.46 2.12
C MET A 32 -19.12 -4.42 2.19
N VAL A 33 -20.34 -3.92 2.03
CA VAL A 33 -21.55 -4.78 1.96
C VAL A 33 -21.46 -5.71 0.76
N GLY A 34 -20.98 -5.20 -0.38
CA GLY A 34 -20.74 -5.99 -1.59
C GLY A 34 -19.72 -7.12 -1.38
N ALA A 35 -18.67 -6.88 -0.60
CA ALA A 35 -17.70 -7.92 -0.23
C ALA A 35 -18.37 -9.03 0.62
N VAL A 36 -19.21 -8.67 1.58
CA VAL A 36 -19.97 -9.65 2.38
C VAL A 36 -20.94 -10.46 1.49
N ILE A 37 -21.64 -9.79 0.56
CA ILE A 37 -22.53 -10.47 -0.40
C ILE A 37 -21.72 -11.46 -1.25
N TRP A 38 -20.56 -11.05 -1.74
CA TRP A 38 -19.71 -11.92 -2.56
C TRP A 38 -19.24 -13.15 -1.79
N MET A 39 -18.84 -12.98 -0.52
CA MET A 39 -18.30 -14.07 0.30
C MET A 39 -19.34 -15.00 0.91
N LYS A 40 -20.52 -14.50 1.27
CA LYS A 40 -21.50 -15.23 2.09
C LYS A 40 -22.94 -15.18 1.56
N GLY A 41 -23.21 -14.37 0.55
CA GLY A 41 -24.58 -14.03 0.16
C GLY A 41 -25.28 -13.18 1.23
N LEU A 42 -26.10 -12.22 0.84
CA LEU A 42 -26.88 -11.37 1.72
C LEU A 42 -28.03 -10.71 0.94
N PHE A 43 -29.10 -10.31 1.62
CA PHE A 43 -30.27 -9.63 1.03
C PHE A 43 -30.91 -10.37 -0.16
N GLY A 44 -30.89 -11.71 -0.14
CA GLY A 44 -31.44 -12.53 -1.23
C GLY A 44 -30.51 -12.68 -2.45
N LEU A 45 -29.33 -12.12 -2.41
CA LEU A 45 -28.27 -12.33 -3.41
C LEU A 45 -27.43 -13.56 -3.00
N PRO A 46 -27.16 -14.50 -3.94
CA PRO A 46 -26.39 -15.71 -3.63
C PRO A 46 -24.90 -15.39 -3.41
N GLU A 47 -24.22 -16.31 -2.73
CA GLU A 47 -22.76 -16.35 -2.64
C GLU A 47 -22.14 -16.35 -4.04
N GLY A 48 -20.97 -15.68 -4.21
CA GLY A 48 -20.33 -15.48 -5.51
C GLY A 48 -20.77 -14.23 -6.27
N THR A 49 -21.80 -13.49 -5.80
CA THR A 49 -22.30 -12.27 -6.44
C THR A 49 -21.31 -11.11 -6.24
N SER A 50 -20.42 -10.88 -7.20
CA SER A 50 -19.32 -9.90 -7.11
C SER A 50 -19.65 -8.50 -7.61
N TRP A 51 -20.71 -8.31 -8.43
CA TRP A 51 -20.98 -7.04 -9.09
C TRP A 51 -21.25 -5.88 -8.13
N VAL A 52 -21.84 -6.14 -6.95
CA VAL A 52 -22.07 -5.09 -5.93
C VAL A 52 -20.75 -4.57 -5.38
N PHE A 53 -19.80 -5.47 -5.07
CA PHE A 53 -18.45 -5.12 -4.65
C PHE A 53 -17.72 -4.31 -5.72
N LEU A 54 -17.74 -4.77 -6.96
CA LEU A 54 -17.07 -4.09 -8.08
C LEU A 54 -17.65 -2.71 -8.36
N LEU A 55 -18.98 -2.56 -8.25
CA LEU A 55 -19.62 -1.25 -8.36
C LEU A 55 -19.19 -0.31 -7.22
N GLY A 56 -19.20 -0.80 -5.97
CA GLY A 56 -18.74 -0.05 -4.80
C GLY A 56 -17.28 0.37 -4.94
N LEU A 57 -16.41 -0.55 -5.36
CA LEU A 57 -14.99 -0.29 -5.61
C LEU A 57 -14.79 0.78 -6.68
N ALA A 58 -15.42 0.61 -7.85
CA ALA A 58 -15.27 1.55 -8.98
C ALA A 58 -15.76 2.95 -8.60
N THR A 59 -16.90 3.06 -7.92
CA THR A 59 -17.43 4.37 -7.49
C THR A 59 -16.61 5.00 -6.38
N THR A 60 -16.03 4.21 -5.47
CA THR A 60 -15.11 4.71 -4.43
C THR A 60 -13.84 5.27 -5.07
N VAL A 61 -13.20 4.53 -5.98
CA VAL A 61 -12.00 4.98 -6.70
C VAL A 61 -12.29 6.24 -7.53
N LEU A 62 -13.44 6.30 -8.20
CA LEU A 62 -13.88 7.49 -8.91
C LEU A 62 -14.04 8.69 -7.97
N GLY A 63 -14.71 8.50 -6.83
CA GLY A 63 -14.91 9.55 -5.83
C GLY A 63 -13.59 10.08 -5.27
N MET A 64 -12.64 9.20 -4.96
CA MET A 64 -11.29 9.57 -4.54
C MET A 64 -10.57 10.40 -5.62
N GLY A 65 -10.61 9.97 -6.88
CA GLY A 65 -9.99 10.68 -7.99
C GLY A 65 -10.56 12.08 -8.19
N LEU A 66 -11.88 12.24 -8.11
CA LEU A 66 -12.56 13.54 -8.22
C LEU A 66 -12.24 14.44 -7.03
N TRP A 67 -12.21 13.89 -5.81
CA TRP A 67 -11.81 14.65 -4.63
C TRP A 67 -10.37 15.15 -4.74
N TRP A 68 -9.42 14.30 -5.11
CA TRP A 68 -8.03 14.73 -5.32
C TRP A 68 -7.89 15.75 -6.45
N ALA A 69 -8.72 15.67 -7.49
CA ALA A 69 -8.73 16.68 -8.54
C ALA A 69 -9.14 18.06 -8.00
N ASP A 70 -10.09 18.12 -7.07
CA ASP A 70 -10.46 19.38 -6.40
C ASP A 70 -9.35 19.90 -5.49
N VAL A 71 -8.68 19.03 -4.72
CA VAL A 71 -7.48 19.41 -3.92
C VAL A 71 -6.37 19.99 -4.82
N VAL A 72 -6.17 19.44 -6.01
CA VAL A 72 -5.20 19.98 -6.98
C VAL A 72 -5.63 21.36 -7.50
N LYS A 73 -6.94 21.59 -7.73
CA LYS A 73 -7.46 22.93 -8.12
C LYS A 73 -7.23 23.94 -7.03
N GLU A 74 -7.51 23.60 -5.76
CA GLU A 74 -7.26 24.45 -4.59
C GLU A 74 -5.76 24.81 -4.48
N ALA A 75 -4.88 23.83 -4.65
CA ALA A 75 -3.43 24.08 -4.68
C ALA A 75 -3.02 25.05 -5.78
N ASN A 76 -3.58 24.93 -6.98
CA ASN A 76 -3.29 25.79 -8.13
C ASN A 76 -3.93 27.20 -7.97
N ALA A 77 -5.00 27.32 -7.21
CA ALA A 77 -5.63 28.61 -6.88
C ALA A 77 -4.83 29.41 -5.84
N GLY A 78 -3.83 28.80 -5.19
CA GLY A 78 -3.00 29.46 -4.17
C GLY A 78 -3.55 29.30 -2.74
N ASP A 79 -4.54 28.44 -2.53
CA ASP A 79 -5.15 28.21 -1.23
C ASP A 79 -4.22 27.44 -0.26
N HIS A 80 -3.12 26.86 -0.77
CA HIS A 80 -2.12 26.19 0.05
C HIS A 80 -1.12 27.19 0.65
N THR A 81 -1.57 27.96 1.62
CA THR A 81 -0.76 28.87 2.41
C THR A 81 0.31 28.12 3.20
N PRO A 82 1.33 28.80 3.77
CA PRO A 82 2.35 28.15 4.61
C PRO A 82 1.76 27.35 5.79
N VAL A 83 0.67 27.86 6.39
CA VAL A 83 -0.03 27.17 7.49
C VAL A 83 -0.70 25.88 7.00
N VAL A 84 -1.36 25.93 5.84
CA VAL A 84 -1.97 24.78 5.19
C VAL A 84 -0.90 23.74 4.82
N ALA A 85 0.25 24.19 4.27
CA ALA A 85 1.35 23.30 3.91
C ALA A 85 1.92 22.55 5.11
N ILE A 86 2.02 23.18 6.28
CA ILE A 86 2.40 22.51 7.53
C ILE A 86 1.34 21.46 7.92
N GLY A 87 0.06 21.83 7.85
CA GLY A 87 -1.05 20.90 8.14
C GLY A 87 -1.04 19.67 7.24
N LEU A 88 -0.78 19.84 5.94
CA LEU A 88 -0.68 18.74 4.98
C LEU A 88 0.49 17.81 5.27
N ARG A 89 1.65 18.34 5.69
CA ARG A 89 2.81 17.55 6.10
C ARG A 89 2.50 16.71 7.35
N TYR A 90 1.89 17.32 8.37
CA TYR A 90 1.45 16.57 9.56
C TYR A 90 0.42 15.49 9.19
N GLY A 91 -0.52 15.80 8.31
CA GLY A 91 -1.47 14.81 7.81
C GLY A 91 -0.79 13.62 7.13
N MET A 92 0.23 13.87 6.31
CA MET A 92 1.00 12.81 5.65
C MET A 92 1.83 11.98 6.65
N VAL A 93 2.44 12.61 7.65
CA VAL A 93 3.16 11.88 8.72
C VAL A 93 2.20 10.98 9.53
N LEU A 94 1.02 11.47 9.89
CA LEU A 94 0.02 10.68 10.60
C LEU A 94 -0.53 9.54 9.74
N PHE A 95 -0.70 9.78 8.44
CA PHE A 95 -1.09 8.73 7.49
C PHE A 95 -0.04 7.63 7.44
N ILE A 96 1.25 7.96 7.25
CA ILE A 96 2.34 6.97 7.25
C ILE A 96 2.40 6.24 8.60
N ALA A 97 2.20 6.93 9.72
CA ALA A 97 2.16 6.29 11.04
C ALA A 97 1.01 5.27 11.15
N SER A 98 -0.17 5.57 10.58
CA SER A 98 -1.28 4.60 10.53
C SER A 98 -0.95 3.37 9.68
N GLU A 99 -0.26 3.55 8.57
CA GLU A 99 0.18 2.44 7.70
C GLU A 99 1.28 1.59 8.36
N ILE A 100 2.18 2.20 9.13
CA ILE A 100 3.15 1.45 9.96
C ILE A 100 2.40 0.55 10.96
N MET A 101 1.36 1.06 11.63
CA MET A 101 0.56 0.26 12.55
C MET A 101 -0.22 -0.86 11.85
N PHE A 102 -0.69 -0.60 10.63
CA PHE A 102 -1.33 -1.61 9.81
C PHE A 102 -0.36 -2.78 9.50
N PHE A 103 0.87 -2.49 9.05
CA PHE A 103 1.87 -3.52 8.82
C PHE A 103 2.35 -4.18 10.12
N ALA A 104 2.45 -3.45 11.22
CA ALA A 104 2.81 -4.01 12.52
C ALA A 104 1.85 -5.14 12.95
N ALA A 105 0.57 -5.07 12.59
CA ALA A 105 -0.38 -6.14 12.86
C ALA A 105 -0.04 -7.44 12.10
N PHE A 106 0.36 -7.34 10.82
CA PHE A 106 0.77 -8.53 10.05
C PHE A 106 2.12 -9.07 10.52
N PHE A 107 3.07 -8.21 10.85
CA PHE A 107 4.34 -8.64 11.46
C PHE A 107 4.12 -9.31 12.81
N TRP A 108 3.23 -8.77 13.63
CA TRP A 108 2.86 -9.41 14.89
C TRP A 108 2.33 -10.82 14.66
N MET A 109 1.39 -10.98 13.73
CA MET A 109 0.84 -12.29 13.42
C MET A 109 1.90 -13.25 12.90
N PHE A 110 2.80 -12.79 12.04
CA PHE A 110 3.92 -13.58 11.53
C PHE A 110 4.86 -14.02 12.66
N PHE A 111 5.31 -13.08 13.51
CA PHE A 111 6.20 -13.40 14.63
C PHE A 111 5.54 -14.27 15.68
N GLU A 112 4.26 -14.08 15.94
CA GLU A 112 3.48 -14.92 16.84
C GLU A 112 3.53 -16.39 16.41
N MET A 113 3.47 -16.64 15.11
CA MET A 113 3.51 -17.99 14.57
C MET A 113 4.94 -18.51 14.42
N ALA A 114 5.90 -17.67 14.04
CA ALA A 114 7.28 -18.09 13.80
C ALA A 114 8.08 -18.34 15.09
N VAL A 115 7.87 -17.50 16.12
CA VAL A 115 8.65 -17.51 17.37
C VAL A 115 7.99 -18.33 18.47
N PHE A 116 6.65 -18.31 18.53
CA PHE A 116 5.88 -18.95 19.60
C PHE A 116 5.13 -20.21 19.15
N ASN A 117 5.52 -20.79 18.01
CA ASN A 117 4.89 -21.96 17.40
C ASN A 117 4.73 -23.13 18.40
N GLU A 118 5.78 -23.52 19.13
CA GLU A 118 5.71 -24.61 20.11
C GLU A 118 4.71 -24.33 21.25
N ALA A 119 4.73 -23.10 21.79
CA ALA A 119 3.81 -22.70 22.84
C ALA A 119 2.36 -22.71 22.37
N ARG A 120 2.10 -22.34 21.12
CA ARG A 120 0.76 -22.37 20.53
C ARG A 120 0.30 -23.78 20.22
N ALA A 121 1.19 -24.65 19.73
CA ALA A 121 0.87 -26.06 19.49
C ALA A 121 0.46 -26.81 20.78
N GLY A 122 0.92 -26.37 21.94
CA GLY A 122 0.57 -26.93 23.25
C GLY A 122 -0.73 -26.44 23.88
N ILE A 123 -1.47 -25.49 23.25
CA ILE A 123 -2.72 -24.95 23.79
C ILE A 123 -3.87 -25.97 23.52
N PRO A 124 -4.59 -26.48 24.57
CA PRO A 124 -5.62 -27.49 24.40
C PRO A 124 -6.79 -27.10 23.48
N GLU A 125 -7.16 -25.81 23.46
CA GLU A 125 -8.21 -25.30 22.58
C GLU A 125 -7.82 -25.33 21.09
N ILE A 126 -6.54 -25.16 20.80
CA ILE A 126 -5.96 -25.34 19.46
C ILE A 126 -5.71 -26.82 19.21
N GLY A 127 -5.42 -27.60 20.22
CA GLY A 127 -5.19 -29.05 20.19
C GLY A 127 -6.40 -29.90 19.84
N ALA A 128 -7.63 -29.34 19.81
CA ALA A 128 -8.79 -29.97 19.18
C ALA A 128 -8.57 -30.23 17.67
N TRP A 129 -7.51 -29.67 17.11
CA TRP A 129 -6.98 -29.83 15.78
C TRP A 129 -5.62 -30.52 15.87
N ALA A 130 -5.59 -31.73 16.48
CA ALA A 130 -4.37 -32.39 16.91
C ALA A 130 -3.30 -32.56 15.80
N ASP A 131 -3.72 -32.77 14.55
CA ASP A 131 -2.83 -32.87 13.41
C ASP A 131 -2.27 -31.50 13.03
N THR A 132 -3.06 -30.43 13.20
CA THR A 132 -2.68 -29.04 13.03
C THR A 132 -1.61 -28.62 14.03
N ALA A 133 -1.81 -28.93 15.31
CA ALA A 133 -0.87 -28.61 16.38
C ALA A 133 0.50 -29.28 16.14
N LYS A 134 0.50 -30.52 15.62
CA LYS A 134 1.73 -31.25 15.29
C LYS A 134 2.50 -30.59 14.14
N ALA A 135 1.81 -30.16 13.08
CA ALA A 135 2.43 -29.51 11.92
C ALA A 135 3.08 -28.16 12.30
N TRP A 136 2.53 -27.48 13.31
CA TRP A 136 3.01 -26.19 13.81
C TRP A 136 4.02 -26.28 14.96
N SER A 137 4.39 -27.49 15.38
CA SER A 137 5.43 -27.68 16.41
C SER A 137 6.83 -27.30 15.95
N THR A 138 7.02 -27.09 14.65
CA THR A 138 8.26 -26.63 14.03
C THR A 138 7.99 -25.43 13.14
N TRP A 139 9.02 -24.61 12.91
CA TRP A 139 8.97 -23.53 11.94
C TRP A 139 10.07 -23.71 10.89
N PRO A 140 9.81 -23.62 9.59
CA PRO A 140 8.48 -23.54 8.95
C PRO A 140 7.60 -24.77 9.26
N PRO A 141 6.25 -24.66 9.10
CA PRO A 141 5.36 -25.80 9.33
C PRO A 141 5.71 -26.98 8.45
N GLN A 142 5.51 -28.21 8.94
CA GLN A 142 5.84 -29.44 8.21
C GLN A 142 5.12 -29.50 6.85
N GLY A 143 5.88 -29.75 5.80
CA GLY A 143 5.38 -29.84 4.42
C GLY A 143 5.30 -28.51 3.66
N VAL A 144 5.67 -27.38 4.29
CA VAL A 144 5.79 -26.10 3.59
C VAL A 144 7.17 -25.96 2.99
N GLU A 145 7.25 -25.76 1.68
CA GLU A 145 8.49 -25.41 0.98
C GLU A 145 8.64 -23.90 0.93
N VAL A 146 9.61 -23.36 1.66
CA VAL A 146 9.87 -21.93 1.70
C VAL A 146 10.63 -21.46 0.47
N LEU A 147 10.37 -20.22 0.07
CA LEU A 147 11.05 -19.59 -1.06
C LEU A 147 12.50 -19.24 -0.72
N SER A 148 13.40 -19.45 -1.68
CA SER A 148 14.78 -18.97 -1.54
C SER A 148 14.84 -17.44 -1.55
N ALA A 149 15.29 -16.83 -0.46
CA ALA A 149 15.50 -15.40 -0.35
C ALA A 149 16.44 -14.83 -1.43
N TRP A 150 17.38 -15.64 -1.92
CA TRP A 150 18.50 -15.22 -2.76
C TRP A 150 18.19 -15.21 -4.27
N GLN A 151 16.97 -15.44 -4.67
CA GLN A 151 16.51 -15.44 -6.06
C GLN A 151 15.60 -14.22 -6.31
N LEU A 152 14.30 -14.42 -6.61
CA LEU A 152 13.36 -13.36 -6.92
C LEU A 152 13.22 -12.33 -5.79
N PRO A 153 13.16 -12.72 -4.49
CA PRO A 153 13.06 -11.74 -3.41
C PRO A 153 14.27 -10.79 -3.32
N LEU A 154 15.49 -11.31 -3.56
CA LEU A 154 16.68 -10.44 -3.60
C LEU A 154 16.64 -9.49 -4.80
N LEU A 155 16.23 -9.96 -5.98
CA LEU A 155 16.05 -9.10 -7.15
C LEU A 155 15.06 -7.97 -6.87
N ASN A 156 13.94 -8.29 -6.26
CA ASN A 156 12.93 -7.31 -5.83
C ASN A 156 13.50 -6.31 -4.82
N THR A 157 14.30 -6.77 -3.86
CA THR A 157 14.96 -5.90 -2.88
C THR A 157 15.90 -4.91 -3.55
N VAL A 158 16.77 -5.37 -4.45
CA VAL A 158 17.70 -4.49 -5.19
C VAL A 158 16.92 -3.50 -6.05
N THR A 159 15.90 -3.95 -6.76
CA THR A 159 15.07 -3.11 -7.63
C THR A 159 14.38 -2.00 -6.84
N LEU A 160 13.80 -2.32 -5.69
CA LEU A 160 13.07 -1.35 -4.87
C LEU A 160 14.03 -0.34 -4.22
N LEU A 161 15.16 -0.78 -3.65
CA LEU A 161 16.18 0.12 -3.09
C LEU A 161 16.78 1.07 -4.13
N LEU A 162 17.04 0.58 -5.35
CA LEU A 162 17.46 1.44 -6.45
C LEU A 162 16.39 2.49 -6.78
N SER A 163 15.11 2.11 -6.72
CA SER A 163 14.01 3.06 -6.93
C SER A 163 13.94 4.12 -5.83
N GLY A 164 14.26 3.77 -4.58
CA GLY A 164 14.42 4.72 -3.47
C GLY A 164 15.52 5.75 -3.72
N CYS A 165 16.65 5.32 -4.30
CA CYS A 165 17.72 6.24 -4.70
C CYS A 165 17.26 7.18 -5.83
N THR A 166 16.54 6.66 -6.83
CA THR A 166 16.09 7.47 -7.96
C THR A 166 14.98 8.46 -7.58
N VAL A 167 14.06 8.13 -6.67
CA VAL A 167 13.05 9.08 -6.18
C VAL A 167 13.71 10.20 -5.36
N THR A 168 14.72 9.87 -4.56
CA THR A 168 15.51 10.87 -3.82
C THR A 168 16.23 11.82 -4.79
N TRP A 169 16.87 11.29 -5.83
CA TRP A 169 17.45 12.11 -6.89
C TRP A 169 16.42 13.01 -7.55
N ALA A 170 15.25 12.47 -7.91
CA ALA A 170 14.17 13.25 -8.52
C ALA A 170 13.72 14.42 -7.64
N HIS A 171 13.59 14.19 -6.32
CA HIS A 171 13.22 15.23 -5.36
C HIS A 171 14.27 16.33 -5.24
N HIS A 172 15.56 15.97 -5.10
CA HIS A 172 16.65 16.95 -5.05
C HIS A 172 16.80 17.74 -6.35
N ALA A 173 16.68 17.08 -7.52
CA ALA A 173 16.72 17.75 -8.81
C ALA A 173 15.59 18.80 -8.94
N LEU A 174 14.37 18.47 -8.47
CA LEU A 174 13.27 19.42 -8.46
C LEU A 174 13.54 20.63 -7.56
N GLN A 175 14.08 20.40 -6.35
CA GLN A 175 14.45 21.48 -5.41
C GLN A 175 15.52 22.41 -5.98
N GLN A 176 16.43 21.89 -6.80
CA GLN A 176 17.48 22.67 -7.47
C GLN A 176 17.01 23.33 -8.79
N GLY A 177 15.74 23.13 -9.18
CA GLY A 177 15.18 23.65 -10.42
C GLY A 177 15.55 22.85 -11.67
N ASP A 178 16.28 21.74 -11.54
CA ASP A 178 16.58 20.81 -12.66
C ASP A 178 15.35 19.94 -12.96
N ARG A 179 14.46 20.50 -13.76
CA ARG A 179 13.23 19.78 -14.16
C ARG A 179 13.50 18.56 -15.05
N ASN A 180 14.59 18.56 -15.83
CA ASN A 180 14.89 17.45 -16.73
C ASN A 180 15.47 16.27 -15.94
N GLY A 181 16.36 16.54 -15.01
CA GLY A 181 16.85 15.54 -14.05
C GLY A 181 15.72 14.94 -13.23
N ALA A 182 14.82 15.78 -12.71
CA ALA A 182 13.64 15.32 -11.95
C ALA A 182 12.72 14.41 -12.78
N LYS A 183 12.43 14.75 -14.04
CA LYS A 183 11.62 13.92 -14.94
C LYS A 183 12.29 12.57 -15.22
N LEU A 184 13.57 12.58 -15.56
CA LEU A 184 14.30 11.34 -15.85
C LEU A 184 14.34 10.41 -14.64
N ALA A 185 14.71 10.95 -13.49
CA ALA A 185 14.79 10.18 -12.24
C ALA A 185 13.42 9.61 -11.85
N LEU A 186 12.35 10.38 -12.01
CA LEU A 186 10.99 9.94 -11.70
C LEU A 186 10.50 8.84 -12.66
N VAL A 187 10.85 8.93 -13.96
CA VAL A 187 10.57 7.85 -14.93
C VAL A 187 11.30 6.57 -14.53
N LEU A 188 12.58 6.67 -14.12
CA LEU A 188 13.35 5.51 -13.65
C LEU A 188 12.70 4.89 -12.39
N THR A 189 12.27 5.71 -11.43
CA THR A 189 11.58 5.22 -10.23
C THR A 189 10.31 4.45 -10.57
N ILE A 190 9.47 4.99 -11.46
CA ILE A 190 8.23 4.34 -11.89
C ILE A 190 8.52 3.03 -12.62
N ALA A 191 9.54 3.01 -13.49
CA ALA A 191 9.93 1.80 -14.21
C ALA A 191 10.40 0.70 -13.24
N LEU A 192 11.23 1.05 -12.26
CA LEU A 192 11.69 0.11 -11.23
C LEU A 192 10.53 -0.39 -10.35
N GLY A 193 9.59 0.47 -9.96
CA GLY A 193 8.38 0.06 -9.24
C GLY A 193 7.49 -0.88 -10.05
N ALA A 194 7.37 -0.65 -11.35
CA ALA A 194 6.64 -1.56 -12.25
C ALA A 194 7.36 -2.91 -12.41
N ILE A 195 8.69 -2.93 -12.49
CA ILE A 195 9.49 -4.15 -12.52
C ILE A 195 9.30 -4.94 -11.23
N PHE A 196 9.38 -4.29 -10.05
CA PHE A 196 9.11 -4.93 -8.77
C PHE A 196 7.73 -5.61 -8.77
N THR A 197 6.69 -4.89 -9.18
CA THR A 197 5.31 -5.42 -9.22
C THR A 197 5.20 -6.62 -10.17
N ALA A 198 5.86 -6.58 -11.32
CA ALA A 198 5.87 -7.68 -12.29
C ALA A 198 6.60 -8.93 -11.75
N VAL A 199 7.75 -8.75 -11.11
CA VAL A 199 8.51 -9.85 -10.50
C VAL A 199 7.73 -10.46 -9.34
N GLN A 200 7.08 -9.66 -8.49
CA GLN A 200 6.24 -10.17 -7.40
C GLN A 200 5.01 -10.94 -7.92
N ALA A 201 4.40 -10.47 -8.99
CA ALA A 201 3.29 -11.19 -9.62
C ALA A 201 3.75 -12.54 -10.20
N TYR A 202 4.96 -12.59 -10.76
CA TYR A 202 5.57 -13.82 -11.26
C TYR A 202 5.90 -14.79 -10.10
N GLU A 203 6.48 -14.29 -8.99
CA GLU A 203 6.72 -15.07 -7.77
C GLU A 203 5.43 -15.71 -7.24
N TYR A 204 4.34 -14.94 -7.18
CA TYR A 204 3.03 -15.47 -6.75
C TYR A 204 2.48 -16.52 -7.70
N PHE A 205 2.68 -16.34 -9.01
CA PHE A 205 2.29 -17.33 -10.00
C PHE A 205 3.05 -18.65 -9.77
N GLU A 206 4.35 -18.61 -9.52
CA GLU A 206 5.16 -19.81 -9.21
C GLU A 206 4.67 -20.50 -7.93
N ILE A 207 4.47 -19.77 -6.83
CA ILE A 207 4.01 -20.32 -5.55
C ILE A 207 2.69 -21.07 -5.72
N ILE A 208 1.74 -20.48 -6.46
CA ILE A 208 0.41 -21.06 -6.67
C ILE A 208 0.49 -22.24 -7.64
N HIS A 209 1.27 -22.14 -8.71
CA HIS A 209 1.35 -23.16 -9.75
C HIS A 209 2.08 -24.43 -9.26
N GLU A 210 3.12 -24.25 -8.46
CA GLU A 210 3.91 -25.35 -7.89
C GLU A 210 3.36 -25.87 -6.57
N ASN A 211 2.25 -25.30 -6.07
CA ASN A 211 1.59 -25.66 -4.80
C ASN A 211 2.53 -25.64 -3.58
N LEU A 212 3.51 -24.73 -3.56
CA LEU A 212 4.53 -24.70 -2.51
C LEU A 212 3.94 -24.55 -1.10
N PHE A 213 2.84 -23.79 -0.96
CA PHE A 213 2.19 -23.54 0.32
C PHE A 213 0.85 -24.27 0.51
N PHE A 214 0.33 -24.93 -0.52
CA PHE A 214 -1.01 -25.54 -0.52
C PHE A 214 -0.98 -27.03 -0.89
N ASN A 215 0.16 -27.67 -0.66
CA ASN A 215 0.38 -29.09 -0.88
C ASN A 215 -0.57 -29.93 0.01
N GLU A 216 -1.13 -31.02 -0.52
CA GLU A 216 -2.04 -31.92 0.22
C GLU A 216 -1.34 -32.62 1.43
N GLU A 217 -0.01 -32.78 1.37
CA GLU A 217 0.80 -33.33 2.45
C GLU A 217 1.08 -32.30 3.58
N ALA A 218 0.94 -31.00 3.28
CA ALA A 218 1.13 -29.93 4.24
C ALA A 218 -0.18 -29.66 4.99
N VAL A 219 -0.43 -30.46 6.00
CA VAL A 219 -1.54 -30.27 6.94
C VAL A 219 -1.40 -28.88 7.58
N ASN A 220 -2.08 -27.85 7.05
CA ASN A 220 -2.10 -26.44 7.52
C ASN A 220 -1.14 -25.45 6.86
N SER A 221 -0.62 -25.73 5.69
CA SER A 221 0.04 -24.74 4.84
C SER A 221 -0.86 -23.49 4.58
N GLY A 222 -2.17 -23.66 4.64
CA GLY A 222 -3.14 -22.57 4.45
C GLY A 222 -2.95 -21.40 5.41
N LEU A 223 -2.56 -21.61 6.66
CA LEU A 223 -2.29 -20.51 7.59
C LEU A 223 -0.98 -19.80 7.27
N TYR A 224 0.10 -20.56 6.96
CA TYR A 224 1.37 -19.98 6.51
C TYR A 224 1.17 -19.16 5.22
N GLY A 225 0.55 -19.76 4.21
CA GLY A 225 0.24 -19.08 2.95
C GLY A 225 -0.62 -17.83 3.16
N SER A 226 -1.62 -17.91 4.04
CA SER A 226 -2.48 -16.75 4.35
C SER A 226 -1.67 -15.61 4.97
N ILE A 227 -0.81 -15.88 5.95
CA ILE A 227 0.03 -14.85 6.59
C ILE A 227 1.02 -14.27 5.58
N PHE A 228 1.67 -15.14 4.78
CA PHE A 228 2.61 -14.73 3.76
C PHE A 228 1.95 -13.82 2.71
N PHE A 229 0.83 -14.27 2.11
CA PHE A 229 0.13 -13.49 1.08
C PHE A 229 -0.52 -12.22 1.63
N MET A 230 -0.98 -12.21 2.88
CA MET A 230 -1.49 -11.00 3.51
C MET A 230 -0.37 -9.95 3.69
N ALA A 231 0.76 -10.34 4.29
CA ALA A 231 1.85 -9.42 4.55
C ALA A 231 2.51 -8.91 3.25
N THR A 232 2.92 -9.82 2.37
CA THR A 232 3.60 -9.46 1.11
C THR A 232 2.64 -8.90 0.06
N GLY A 233 1.39 -9.36 0.02
CA GLY A 233 0.36 -8.90 -0.91
C GLY A 233 -0.12 -7.48 -0.60
N PHE A 234 -0.37 -7.14 0.67
CA PHE A 234 -0.66 -5.75 1.04
C PHE A 234 0.54 -4.84 0.77
N HIS A 235 1.77 -5.33 0.99
CA HIS A 235 2.95 -4.57 0.58
C HIS A 235 2.96 -4.33 -0.94
N GLY A 236 2.77 -5.35 -1.75
CA GLY A 236 2.69 -5.23 -3.21
C GLY A 236 1.57 -4.28 -3.68
N PHE A 237 0.42 -4.28 -2.98
CA PHE A 237 -0.63 -3.30 -3.21
C PHE A 237 -0.16 -1.86 -2.93
N HIS A 238 0.58 -1.63 -1.84
CA HIS A 238 1.16 -0.32 -1.52
C HIS A 238 2.21 0.11 -2.56
N VAL A 239 3.04 -0.81 -3.07
CA VAL A 239 3.97 -0.54 -4.18
C VAL A 239 3.21 -0.10 -5.44
N LEU A 240 2.12 -0.79 -5.78
CA LEU A 240 1.29 -0.43 -6.92
C LEU A 240 0.67 0.96 -6.77
N VAL A 241 0.05 1.25 -5.61
CA VAL A 241 -0.53 2.57 -5.29
C VAL A 241 0.56 3.65 -5.32
N GLY A 242 1.73 3.39 -4.74
CA GLY A 242 2.86 4.31 -4.76
C GLY A 242 3.37 4.59 -6.18
N THR A 243 3.47 3.55 -7.03
CA THR A 243 3.84 3.69 -8.43
C THR A 243 2.83 4.57 -9.20
N ILE A 244 1.53 4.38 -8.97
CA ILE A 244 0.48 5.23 -9.55
C ILE A 244 0.61 6.66 -9.04
N PHE A 245 0.86 6.85 -7.74
CA PHE A 245 1.04 8.18 -7.15
C PHE A 245 2.23 8.91 -7.80
N LEU A 246 3.38 8.25 -7.95
CA LEU A 246 4.55 8.79 -8.64
C LEU A 246 4.27 9.08 -10.13
N ALA A 247 3.48 8.23 -10.82
CA ALA A 247 3.07 8.47 -12.19
C ALA A 247 2.19 9.72 -12.32
N VAL A 248 1.26 9.94 -11.40
CA VAL A 248 0.46 11.19 -11.33
C VAL A 248 1.37 12.39 -11.09
N CYS A 249 2.38 12.28 -10.20
CA CYS A 249 3.36 13.33 -9.98
C CYS A 249 4.18 13.61 -11.26
N LEU A 250 4.57 12.60 -12.02
CA LEU A 250 5.26 12.76 -13.30
C LEU A 250 4.39 13.52 -14.31
N ILE A 251 3.13 13.13 -14.47
CA ILE A 251 2.18 13.82 -15.37
C ILE A 251 2.04 15.30 -14.96
N ARG A 252 1.90 15.59 -13.67
CA ARG A 252 1.85 16.96 -13.16
C ARG A 252 3.14 17.73 -13.42
N LEU A 253 4.31 17.09 -13.24
CA LEU A 253 5.61 17.68 -13.53
C LEU A 253 5.78 17.99 -15.03
N LEU A 254 5.30 17.10 -15.91
CA LEU A 254 5.30 17.32 -17.36
C LEU A 254 4.43 18.52 -17.75
N ASN A 255 3.29 18.69 -17.12
CA ASN A 255 2.34 19.80 -17.33
C ASN A 255 2.76 21.12 -16.67
N GLY A 256 4.00 21.22 -16.15
CA GLY A 256 4.50 22.45 -15.57
C GLY A 256 4.11 22.72 -14.13
N ALA A 257 3.34 21.82 -13.48
CA ALA A 257 3.07 21.90 -12.05
C ALA A 257 4.38 21.75 -11.24
N PHE A 258 4.40 21.87 -9.99
CA PHE A 258 5.55 21.79 -9.09
C PHE A 258 6.68 22.80 -9.39
N THR A 259 6.95 23.59 -8.41
CA THR A 259 8.12 24.50 -8.35
C THR A 259 9.04 24.07 -7.21
N PRO A 260 10.29 24.59 -7.14
CA PRO A 260 11.16 24.33 -6.00
C PRO A 260 10.52 24.65 -4.64
N GLU A 261 9.60 25.65 -4.59
CA GLU A 261 8.93 26.10 -3.37
C GLU A 261 7.61 25.38 -3.12
N GLN A 262 6.90 24.97 -4.19
CA GLN A 262 5.55 24.39 -4.10
C GLN A 262 5.50 23.02 -4.79
N HIS A 263 5.89 21.98 -4.06
CA HIS A 263 5.91 20.60 -4.55
C HIS A 263 5.45 19.56 -3.51
N PHE A 264 4.62 19.96 -2.56
CA PHE A 264 4.17 19.07 -1.46
C PHE A 264 3.63 17.71 -1.97
N GLY A 265 2.85 17.70 -3.05
CA GLY A 265 2.31 16.44 -3.58
C GLY A 265 3.41 15.44 -4.00
N PHE A 266 4.54 15.92 -4.50
CA PHE A 266 5.70 15.08 -4.80
C PHE A 266 6.50 14.73 -3.54
N GLU A 267 6.64 15.64 -2.60
CA GLU A 267 7.25 15.38 -1.29
C GLU A 267 6.51 14.23 -0.56
N ALA A 268 5.18 14.30 -0.53
CA ALA A 268 4.34 13.25 0.05
C ALA A 268 4.49 11.90 -0.67
N ALA A 269 4.56 11.90 -2.01
CA ALA A 269 4.78 10.69 -2.79
C ALA A 269 6.15 10.07 -2.50
N ALA A 270 7.21 10.88 -2.35
CA ALA A 270 8.54 10.41 -2.00
C ALA A 270 8.58 9.81 -0.57
N TRP A 271 7.93 10.44 0.41
CA TRP A 271 7.82 9.88 1.76
C TRP A 271 7.08 8.56 1.78
N TYR A 272 5.97 8.46 1.03
CA TYR A 272 5.22 7.21 0.91
C TYR A 272 6.06 6.11 0.27
N TRP A 273 6.83 6.43 -0.77
CA TRP A 273 7.71 5.49 -1.44
C TRP A 273 8.79 4.94 -0.51
N HIS A 274 9.45 5.81 0.26
CA HIS A 274 10.44 5.37 1.25
C HIS A 274 9.82 4.54 2.38
N PHE A 275 8.60 4.84 2.81
CA PHE A 275 7.88 3.99 3.74
C PHE A 275 7.70 2.57 3.15
N VAL A 276 7.29 2.45 1.91
CA VAL A 276 7.14 1.17 1.20
C VAL A 276 8.49 0.43 1.12
N ASP A 277 9.58 1.13 0.79
CA ASP A 277 10.95 0.56 0.80
C ASP A 277 11.32 -0.06 2.16
N VAL A 278 11.06 0.68 3.24
CA VAL A 278 11.39 0.22 4.61
C VAL A 278 10.56 -1.01 4.98
N VAL A 279 9.27 -1.01 4.70
CA VAL A 279 8.41 -2.18 4.96
C VAL A 279 8.91 -3.41 4.19
N TRP A 280 9.34 -3.25 2.93
CA TRP A 280 9.92 -4.35 2.16
C TRP A 280 11.19 -4.90 2.79
N LEU A 281 12.09 -4.04 3.26
CA LEU A 281 13.29 -4.50 3.95
C LEU A 281 12.99 -5.35 5.18
N PHE A 282 11.95 -4.99 5.95
CA PHE A 282 11.49 -5.81 7.08
C PHE A 282 10.91 -7.14 6.59
N LEU A 283 10.09 -7.14 5.54
CA LEU A 283 9.55 -8.38 4.95
C LEU A 283 10.69 -9.27 4.44
N PHE A 284 11.61 -8.72 3.65
CA PHE A 284 12.75 -9.47 3.13
C PHE A 284 13.59 -10.07 4.26
N ALA A 285 13.98 -9.25 5.23
CA ALA A 285 14.84 -9.70 6.33
C ALA A 285 14.17 -10.79 7.18
N PHE A 286 12.92 -10.61 7.58
CA PHE A 286 12.28 -11.51 8.53
C PHE A 286 11.53 -12.64 7.87
N VAL A 287 10.76 -12.38 6.80
CA VAL A 287 9.94 -13.42 6.19
C VAL A 287 10.77 -14.34 5.27
N TYR A 288 11.74 -13.79 4.55
CA TYR A 288 12.52 -14.58 3.59
C TYR A 288 13.90 -15.03 4.11
N VAL A 289 14.61 -14.22 4.93
CA VAL A 289 15.99 -14.54 5.32
C VAL A 289 16.08 -15.21 6.69
N VAL A 290 15.38 -14.67 7.71
CA VAL A 290 15.53 -15.16 9.09
C VAL A 290 14.63 -16.37 9.36
N PHE A 291 13.41 -16.33 8.86
CA PHE A 291 12.37 -17.32 9.14
C PHE A 291 11.90 -18.07 7.87
N GLY A 292 12.55 -17.83 6.72
CA GLY A 292 12.31 -18.52 5.46
C GLY A 292 13.19 -19.74 5.23
#